data_ebf02ea4e40a2b2c56d2c29c2eeb0b44
#
_entry.id   ebf02ea4e40a2b2c56d2c29c2eeb0b44
#
_cell.length_a   1.000
_cell.length_b   1.000
_cell.length_c   1.000
_cell.angle_alpha   90.00
_cell.angle_beta   90.00
_cell.angle_gamma   90.00
#
_symmetry.space_group_name_H-M   'P 1'
#
loop_
_entity.id
_entity.type
_entity.pdbx_description
1 polymer ?
#
loop_
_entity_poly.entity_id
_entity_poly.type
_entity_poly.pdbx_seq_one_letter_code
_entity_poly.pdbx_strand_id
1 'polypeptide(L)'
;VFENQPIETRMANIFSKTYPVLGVTSDERWIEIDLSDQKLYAHNGDKIDYEMLISSGKWAPTPTGEYRIWIKLRYTKMSGGRKENNTYYYLPNVPFTQYFYKGFGLHGTYWHNNFGQPMSHGCVNLPTPVAEKLYYWTTPTVPDGKHQIRSSSENPGTRVVIHE
;
A
#
# COMPACT_ATOMS: atom_id res chain seq x y z
N VAL A 1 -6.17 -1.54 23.91
CA VAL A 1 -6.94 -2.65 24.47
C VAL A 1 -6.78 -3.94 23.65
N PHE A 2 -6.29 -3.89 22.39
CA PHE A 2 -6.13 -5.06 21.52
C PHE A 2 -4.70 -5.65 21.50
N GLU A 3 -3.72 -5.03 22.14
CA GLU A 3 -2.30 -5.45 22.07
C GLU A 3 -1.99 -6.76 22.81
N ASN A 4 -2.86 -7.25 23.70
CA ASN A 4 -2.64 -8.45 24.51
C ASN A 4 -3.53 -9.64 24.14
N GLN A 5 -4.19 -9.60 22.99
CA GLN A 5 -5.00 -10.73 22.53
C GLN A 5 -4.14 -11.74 21.75
N PRO A 6 -4.38 -13.05 21.88
CA PRO A 6 -3.72 -14.06 21.05
C PRO A 6 -3.84 -13.73 19.56
N ILE A 7 -2.80 -14.05 18.79
CA ILE A 7 -2.73 -13.80 17.34
C ILE A 7 -3.96 -14.37 16.61
N GLU A 8 -4.45 -15.52 17.03
CA GLU A 8 -5.66 -16.16 16.49
C GLU A 8 -6.92 -15.30 16.69
N THR A 9 -7.04 -14.64 17.83
CA THR A 9 -8.17 -13.74 18.12
C THR A 9 -8.05 -12.42 17.38
N ARG A 10 -6.82 -11.93 17.15
CA ARG A 10 -6.54 -10.77 16.29
C ARG A 10 -6.92 -11.06 14.84
N MET A 11 -6.57 -12.24 14.34
CA MET A 11 -6.92 -12.68 12.98
C MET A 11 -8.43 -12.83 12.81
N ALA A 12 -9.13 -13.44 13.78
CA ALA A 12 -10.59 -13.55 13.76
C ALA A 12 -11.28 -12.17 13.76
N ASN A 13 -10.71 -11.17 14.44
CA ASN A 13 -11.25 -9.82 14.45
C ASN A 13 -10.95 -9.01 13.17
N ILE A 14 -9.83 -9.29 12.49
CA ILE A 14 -9.52 -8.74 11.17
C ILE A 14 -10.52 -9.28 10.14
N PHE A 15 -10.84 -10.57 10.20
CA PHE A 15 -11.85 -11.18 9.34
C PHE A 15 -13.30 -10.86 9.75
N SER A 16 -13.55 -10.46 11.01
CA SER A 16 -14.90 -10.12 11.49
C SER A 16 -15.32 -8.68 11.21
N LYS A 17 -14.42 -7.79 10.93
CA LYS A 17 -14.73 -6.51 10.28
C LYS A 17 -14.90 -6.75 8.77
N THR A 18 -15.91 -7.50 8.48
CA THR A 18 -16.61 -7.79 7.25
C THR A 18 -16.35 -6.85 6.07
N TYR A 19 -15.24 -7.03 5.41
CA TYR A 19 -15.27 -7.02 3.97
C TYR A 19 -15.01 -8.46 3.54
N PRO A 20 -15.98 -9.16 2.93
CA PRO A 20 -15.68 -10.42 2.31
C PRO A 20 -14.66 -10.11 1.22
N VAL A 21 -13.41 -10.41 1.46
CA VAL A 21 -12.39 -10.44 0.41
C VAL A 21 -12.77 -11.64 -0.45
N LEU A 22 -13.74 -11.42 -1.32
CA LEU A 22 -14.28 -12.43 -2.21
C LEU A 22 -13.15 -12.95 -3.08
N GLY A 23 -12.85 -14.24 -2.99
CA GLY A 23 -11.90 -14.92 -3.84
C GLY A 23 -10.44 -14.90 -3.40
N VAL A 24 -10.13 -14.59 -2.13
CA VAL A 24 -8.81 -14.88 -1.57
C VAL A 24 -8.70 -16.37 -1.30
N THR A 25 -7.73 -17.02 -1.92
CA THR A 25 -7.38 -18.41 -1.61
C THR A 25 -6.47 -18.46 -0.38
N SER A 26 -6.39 -19.60 0.31
CA SER A 26 -5.54 -19.78 1.49
C SER A 26 -4.05 -19.49 1.24
N ASP A 27 -3.61 -19.44 -0.01
CA ASP A 27 -2.22 -19.24 -0.43
C ASP A 27 -1.97 -17.88 -1.08
N GLU A 28 -3.00 -17.03 -1.19
CA GLU A 28 -2.85 -15.74 -1.87
C GLU A 28 -2.13 -14.73 -0.98
N ARG A 29 -1.16 -14.02 -1.57
CA ARG A 29 -0.57 -12.81 -0.97
C ARG A 29 -1.44 -11.61 -1.33
N TRP A 30 -1.79 -10.82 -0.33
CA TRP A 30 -2.56 -9.60 -0.53
C TRP A 30 -2.23 -8.54 0.52
N ILE A 31 -2.52 -7.30 0.21
CA ILE A 31 -2.27 -6.16 1.08
C ILE A 31 -3.60 -5.66 1.62
N GLU A 32 -3.68 -5.49 2.92
CA GLU A 32 -4.75 -4.78 3.61
C GLU A 32 -4.25 -3.40 4.05
N ILE A 33 -5.06 -2.38 3.85
CA ILE A 33 -4.81 -1.03 4.34
C ILE A 33 -6.01 -0.58 5.17
N ASP A 34 -5.78 -0.42 6.47
CA ASP A 34 -6.72 0.15 7.42
C ASP A 34 -6.43 1.64 7.57
N LEU A 35 -7.33 2.46 7.04
CA LEU A 35 -7.19 3.92 7.06
C LEU A 35 -7.48 4.50 8.44
N SER A 36 -8.36 3.87 9.23
CA SER A 36 -8.67 4.32 10.58
C SER A 36 -7.50 4.11 11.55
N ASP A 37 -6.78 3.01 11.42
CA ASP A 37 -5.60 2.70 12.23
C ASP A 37 -4.28 3.18 11.61
N GLN A 38 -4.33 3.68 10.35
CA GLN A 38 -3.15 4.08 9.56
C GLN A 38 -2.09 2.97 9.50
N LYS A 39 -2.57 1.76 9.21
CA LYS A 39 -1.75 0.55 9.14
C LYS A 39 -1.90 -0.19 7.82
N LEU A 40 -0.83 -0.87 7.44
CA LEU A 40 -0.80 -1.82 6.34
C LEU A 40 -0.45 -3.20 6.89
N TYR A 41 -1.15 -4.22 6.41
CA TYR A 41 -0.87 -5.62 6.67
C TYR A 41 -0.60 -6.35 5.36
N ALA A 42 0.52 -7.06 5.30
CA ALA A 42 0.86 -7.93 4.17
C ALA A 42 0.51 -9.38 4.54
N HIS A 43 -0.59 -9.85 4.00
CA HIS A 43 -1.12 -11.20 4.24
C HIS A 43 -0.51 -12.20 3.27
N ASN A 44 -0.10 -13.34 3.80
CA ASN A 44 0.36 -14.50 3.06
C ASN A 44 -0.48 -15.72 3.47
N GLY A 45 -1.60 -15.92 2.80
CA GLY A 45 -2.63 -16.84 3.27
C GLY A 45 -3.14 -16.41 4.66
N ASP A 46 -3.05 -17.30 5.62
CA ASP A 46 -3.47 -17.08 7.01
C ASP A 46 -2.41 -16.35 7.87
N LYS A 47 -1.24 -16.06 7.32
CA LYS A 47 -0.16 -15.39 8.04
C LYS A 47 -0.08 -13.91 7.66
N ILE A 48 0.37 -13.09 8.61
CA ILE A 48 0.79 -11.72 8.35
C ILE A 48 2.32 -11.71 8.30
N ASP A 49 2.89 -11.51 7.11
CA ASP A 49 4.33 -11.40 6.92
C ASP A 49 4.87 -10.04 7.39
N TYR A 50 4.08 -8.97 7.19
CA TYR A 50 4.43 -7.60 7.58
C TYR A 50 3.23 -6.85 8.14
N GLU A 51 3.46 -6.10 9.21
CA GLU A 51 2.56 -5.08 9.76
C GLU A 51 3.36 -3.79 9.93
N MET A 52 2.82 -2.66 9.47
CA MET A 52 3.53 -1.39 9.52
C MET A 52 2.60 -0.19 9.57
N LEU A 53 3.09 0.91 10.20
CA LEU A 53 2.43 2.20 10.12
C LEU A 53 2.62 2.81 8.73
N ILE A 54 1.58 3.50 8.27
CA ILE A 54 1.54 4.19 6.98
C ILE A 54 1.12 5.65 7.18
N SER A 55 1.16 6.42 6.09
CA SER A 55 0.46 7.69 6.01
C SER A 55 -0.38 7.73 4.74
N SER A 56 -1.70 7.77 4.92
CA SER A 56 -2.67 7.89 3.83
C SER A 56 -2.91 9.34 3.40
N GLY A 57 -3.92 9.57 2.57
CA GLY A 57 -4.27 10.89 2.07
C GLY A 57 -4.78 11.84 3.15
N LYS A 58 -4.12 13.00 3.25
CA LYS A 58 -4.51 14.13 4.10
C LYS A 58 -5.25 15.21 3.31
N TRP A 59 -4.72 15.59 2.17
CA TRP A 59 -5.26 16.66 1.32
C TRP A 59 -6.23 16.15 0.26
N ALA A 60 -6.16 14.87 -0.05
CA ALA A 60 -7.14 14.13 -0.84
C ALA A 60 -7.23 12.71 -0.27
N PRO A 61 -8.42 12.12 -0.15
CA PRO A 61 -8.58 10.81 0.48
C PRO A 61 -7.94 9.71 -0.36
N THR A 62 -7.36 8.73 0.32
CA THR A 62 -6.99 7.46 -0.31
C THR A 62 -8.28 6.71 -0.65
N PRO A 63 -8.46 6.26 -1.90
CA PRO A 63 -9.72 5.62 -2.29
C PRO A 63 -9.87 4.25 -1.62
N THR A 64 -10.99 4.02 -0.96
CA THR A 64 -11.38 2.71 -0.42
C THR A 64 -11.84 1.78 -1.53
N GLY A 65 -11.72 0.48 -1.31
CA GLY A 65 -12.14 -0.54 -2.26
C GLY A 65 -11.12 -1.66 -2.42
N GLU A 66 -11.33 -2.45 -3.45
CA GLU A 66 -10.48 -3.58 -3.81
C GLU A 66 -9.83 -3.33 -5.16
N TYR A 67 -8.51 -3.43 -5.19
CA TYR A 67 -7.67 -3.10 -6.33
C TYR A 67 -6.62 -4.19 -6.57
N ARG A 68 -5.86 -4.04 -7.67
CA ARG A 68 -4.63 -4.81 -7.91
C ARG A 68 -3.51 -3.87 -8.33
N ILE A 69 -2.29 -4.18 -7.93
CA ILE A 69 -1.11 -3.47 -8.42
C ILE A 69 -1.04 -3.66 -9.94
N TRP A 70 -1.11 -2.55 -10.68
CA TRP A 70 -1.11 -2.60 -12.14
C TRP A 70 0.22 -2.21 -12.79
N ILE A 71 1.07 -1.48 -12.04
CA ILE A 71 2.44 -1.16 -12.45
C ILE A 71 3.33 -0.98 -11.23
N LYS A 72 4.56 -1.42 -11.33
CA LYS A 72 5.63 -1.21 -10.34
C LYS A 72 6.79 -0.51 -11.00
N LEU A 73 7.33 0.50 -10.31
CA LEU A 73 8.48 1.29 -10.74
C LEU A 73 9.51 1.33 -9.62
N ARG A 74 10.80 1.17 -9.94
CA ARG A 74 11.87 1.28 -8.93
C ARG A 74 11.92 2.67 -8.31
N TYR A 75 11.68 3.69 -9.12
CA TYR A 75 11.50 5.07 -8.71
C TYR A 75 10.69 5.82 -9.76
N THR A 76 10.04 6.90 -9.36
CA THR A 76 9.28 7.76 -10.26
C THR A 76 9.23 9.20 -9.74
N LYS A 77 8.95 10.12 -10.63
CA LYS A 77 8.61 11.50 -10.25
C LYS A 77 7.13 11.58 -9.90
N MET A 78 6.81 12.23 -8.80
CA MET A 78 5.44 12.59 -8.44
C MET A 78 5.30 14.10 -8.32
N SER A 79 4.28 14.65 -8.93
CA SER A 79 3.96 16.06 -8.83
C SER A 79 2.47 16.29 -8.98
N GLY A 80 1.95 17.33 -8.35
CA GLY A 80 0.53 17.64 -8.42
C GLY A 80 0.17 18.85 -7.56
N GLY A 81 -1.13 19.03 -7.33
CA GLY A 81 -1.65 20.17 -6.62
C GLY A 81 -1.60 21.45 -7.44
N ARG A 82 -1.88 22.58 -6.79
CA ARG A 82 -1.90 23.91 -7.39
C ARG A 82 -1.15 24.91 -6.50
N LYS A 83 -0.34 25.78 -7.12
CA LYS A 83 0.40 26.81 -6.41
C LYS A 83 -0.53 27.85 -5.78
N GLU A 84 -1.64 28.14 -6.44
CA GLU A 84 -2.62 29.16 -6.03
C GLU A 84 -3.27 28.86 -4.68
N ASN A 85 -3.43 27.58 -4.33
CA ASN A 85 -4.00 27.14 -3.05
C ASN A 85 -2.98 26.45 -2.13
N ASN A 86 -1.69 26.61 -2.43
CA ASN A 86 -0.58 26.08 -1.65
C ASN A 86 -0.59 24.55 -1.48
N THR A 87 -1.13 23.83 -2.45
CA THR A 87 -1.15 22.34 -2.45
C THR A 87 -0.13 21.72 -3.41
N TYR A 88 0.62 22.56 -4.16
CA TYR A 88 1.61 22.08 -5.12
C TYR A 88 2.73 21.29 -4.44
N TYR A 89 3.07 20.15 -5.03
CA TYR A 89 4.22 19.35 -4.64
C TYR A 89 4.99 18.85 -5.86
N TYR A 90 6.27 18.64 -5.66
CA TYR A 90 7.19 18.05 -6.63
C TYR A 90 8.17 17.16 -5.91
N LEU A 91 8.10 15.85 -6.16
CA LEU A 91 8.88 14.81 -5.50
C LEU A 91 9.63 14.00 -6.56
N PRO A 92 10.92 14.28 -6.78
CA PRO A 92 11.74 13.47 -7.68
C PRO A 92 12.12 12.15 -7.03
N ASN A 93 12.33 11.12 -7.85
CA ASN A 93 12.88 9.83 -7.43
C ASN A 93 12.14 9.17 -6.25
N VAL A 94 10.81 9.21 -6.25
CA VAL A 94 10.00 8.48 -5.25
C VAL A 94 10.25 7.00 -5.42
N PRO A 95 10.82 6.30 -4.41
CA PRO A 95 11.31 4.94 -4.57
C PRO A 95 10.21 3.90 -4.36
N PHE A 96 10.39 2.73 -4.99
CA PHE A 96 9.59 1.53 -4.77
C PHE A 96 8.10 1.76 -4.94
N THR A 97 7.73 2.42 -6.04
CA THR A 97 6.35 2.81 -6.33
C THR A 97 5.56 1.66 -6.94
N GLN A 98 4.36 1.43 -6.40
CA GLN A 98 3.43 0.39 -6.80
C GLN A 98 2.03 0.99 -6.93
N TYR A 99 1.61 1.33 -8.15
CA TYR A 99 0.28 1.90 -8.38
C TYR A 99 -0.79 0.79 -8.39
N PHE A 100 -1.86 1.00 -7.64
CA PHE A 100 -2.99 0.08 -7.55
C PHE A 100 -4.26 0.61 -8.21
N TYR A 101 -4.44 1.94 -8.26
CA TYR A 101 -5.59 2.57 -8.91
C TYR A 101 -5.19 3.91 -9.51
N LYS A 102 -5.27 4.05 -10.84
CA LYS A 102 -4.83 5.27 -11.55
C LYS A 102 -3.44 5.73 -11.07
N GLY A 103 -3.35 6.95 -10.53
CA GLY A 103 -2.13 7.50 -9.92
C GLY A 103 -2.02 7.27 -8.40
N PHE A 104 -2.89 6.48 -7.79
CA PHE A 104 -2.81 6.11 -6.38
C PHE A 104 -1.95 4.87 -6.20
N GLY A 105 -0.98 4.92 -5.31
CA GLY A 105 -0.02 3.83 -5.09
C GLY A 105 0.56 3.80 -3.70
N LEU A 106 1.31 2.73 -3.47
CA LEU A 106 2.19 2.54 -2.32
C LEU A 106 3.59 2.97 -2.73
N HIS A 107 4.34 3.66 -1.89
CA HIS A 107 5.71 4.05 -2.21
C HIS A 107 6.54 4.43 -0.99
N GLY A 108 7.86 4.38 -1.15
CA GLY A 108 8.78 4.89 -0.15
C GLY A 108 8.72 6.42 -0.01
N THR A 109 8.92 6.89 1.21
CA THR A 109 8.79 8.30 1.55
C THR A 109 10.05 8.77 2.27
N TYR A 110 10.81 9.68 1.65
CA TYR A 110 12.05 10.23 2.18
C TYR A 110 11.89 11.64 2.79
N TRP A 111 10.74 12.30 2.58
CA TRP A 111 10.51 13.71 2.92
C TRP A 111 9.78 13.94 4.25
N HIS A 112 9.31 12.90 4.92
CA HIS A 112 8.75 12.97 6.27
C HIS A 112 8.89 11.63 7.01
N ASN A 113 8.67 11.67 8.32
CA ASN A 113 8.70 10.50 9.21
C ASN A 113 7.46 10.44 10.13
N ASN A 114 6.33 10.99 9.69
CA ASN A 114 5.09 11.11 10.47
C ASN A 114 4.11 9.97 10.17
N PHE A 115 4.61 8.72 10.16
CA PHE A 115 3.76 7.56 9.92
C PHE A 115 2.81 7.30 11.10
N GLY A 116 1.62 6.77 10.82
CA GLY A 116 0.52 6.60 11.76
C GLY A 116 -0.53 7.70 11.68
N GLN A 117 -0.37 8.65 10.77
CA GLN A 117 -1.32 9.72 10.48
C GLN A 117 -1.33 10.10 9.01
N PRO A 118 -2.45 10.63 8.47
CA PRO A 118 -2.52 11.06 7.07
C PRO A 118 -1.55 12.20 6.76
N MET A 119 -0.79 12.07 5.67
CA MET A 119 0.25 13.03 5.25
C MET A 119 0.34 13.24 3.74
N SER A 120 -0.39 12.49 2.92
CA SER A 120 -0.24 12.48 1.46
C SER A 120 -1.38 13.20 0.71
N HIS A 121 -1.29 13.19 -0.61
CA HIS A 121 -2.34 13.62 -1.53
C HIS A 121 -3.15 12.44 -2.10
N GLY A 122 -3.22 11.34 -1.34
CA GLY A 122 -3.99 10.14 -1.66
C GLY A 122 -3.18 8.85 -1.78
N CYS A 123 -1.89 8.93 -2.08
CA CYS A 123 -1.00 7.77 -2.03
C CYS A 123 -0.81 7.25 -0.59
N VAL A 124 -0.38 6.02 -0.47
CA VAL A 124 0.00 5.40 0.79
C VAL A 124 1.52 5.50 0.96
N ASN A 125 1.91 6.39 1.86
CA ASN A 125 3.31 6.63 2.20
C ASN A 125 3.83 5.58 3.16
N LEU A 126 5.00 5.02 2.85
CA LEU A 126 5.70 4.02 3.66
C LEU A 126 7.12 4.50 4.01
N PRO A 127 7.67 4.10 5.17
CA PRO A 127 9.12 4.21 5.37
C PRO A 127 9.86 3.53 4.22
N THR A 128 10.89 4.16 3.68
CA THR A 128 11.59 3.66 2.48
C THR A 128 12.11 2.22 2.62
N PRO A 129 12.72 1.78 3.74
CA PRO A 129 13.15 0.39 3.88
C PRO A 129 11.99 -0.62 3.89
N VAL A 130 10.82 -0.19 4.37
CA VAL A 130 9.61 -1.01 4.39
C VAL A 130 9.01 -1.10 2.99
N ALA A 131 8.96 0.03 2.27
CA ALA A 131 8.51 0.07 0.88
C ALA A 131 9.37 -0.84 -0.01
N GLU A 132 10.68 -0.88 0.22
CA GLU A 132 11.61 -1.77 -0.47
C GLU A 132 11.26 -3.25 -0.25
N LYS A 133 11.10 -3.67 1.00
CA LYS A 133 10.71 -5.05 1.34
C LYS A 133 9.38 -5.43 0.70
N LEU A 134 8.38 -4.56 0.82
CA LEU A 134 7.06 -4.78 0.25
C LEU A 134 7.12 -4.85 -1.30
N TYR A 135 7.95 -4.03 -1.91
CA TYR A 135 8.14 -4.01 -3.36
C TYR A 135 8.65 -5.34 -3.90
N TYR A 136 9.58 -6.00 -3.21
CA TYR A 136 10.07 -7.31 -3.60
C TYR A 136 9.15 -8.46 -3.19
N TRP A 137 8.30 -8.25 -2.19
CA TRP A 137 7.33 -9.24 -1.72
C TRP A 137 6.10 -9.35 -2.64
N THR A 138 5.68 -8.26 -3.28
CA THR A 138 4.50 -8.20 -4.16
C THR A 138 4.81 -8.67 -5.59
N THR A 139 3.74 -9.03 -6.31
CA THR A 139 3.78 -9.35 -7.75
C THR A 139 3.21 -8.20 -8.60
N PRO A 140 3.59 -8.11 -9.90
CA PRO A 140 4.66 -8.85 -10.57
C PRO A 140 6.05 -8.42 -10.09
N THR A 141 7.04 -9.29 -10.24
CA THR A 141 8.43 -8.96 -9.90
C THR A 141 9.09 -8.18 -11.02
N VAL A 142 9.68 -7.03 -10.69
CA VAL A 142 10.46 -6.26 -11.66
C VAL A 142 11.76 -6.99 -11.95
N PRO A 143 12.02 -7.40 -13.20
CA PRO A 143 13.25 -8.10 -13.56
C PRO A 143 14.51 -7.28 -13.29
N ASP A 144 15.62 -7.96 -13.05
CA ASP A 144 16.90 -7.30 -12.86
C ASP A 144 17.26 -6.45 -14.09
N GLY A 145 17.82 -5.27 -13.84
CA GLY A 145 18.17 -4.31 -14.87
C GLY A 145 16.97 -3.57 -15.50
N LYS A 146 15.72 -3.92 -15.15
CA LYS A 146 14.53 -3.20 -15.60
C LYS A 146 14.09 -2.16 -14.56
N HIS A 147 13.52 -1.09 -15.07
CA HIS A 147 13.01 0.00 -14.25
C HIS A 147 11.58 -0.24 -13.77
N GLN A 148 10.78 -0.90 -14.58
CA GLN A 148 9.34 -1.09 -14.34
C GLN A 148 8.83 -2.42 -14.88
N ILE A 149 7.65 -2.81 -14.38
CA ILE A 149 6.83 -3.88 -14.93
C ILE A 149 5.35 -3.55 -14.78
N ARG A 150 4.55 -3.90 -15.79
CA ARG A 150 3.08 -3.87 -15.73
C ARG A 150 2.55 -5.26 -15.42
N SER A 151 1.44 -5.31 -14.67
CA SER A 151 0.67 -6.54 -14.51
C SER A 151 -0.03 -6.93 -15.83
N SER A 152 -0.35 -8.21 -15.95
CA SER A 152 -1.09 -8.78 -17.08
C SER A 152 -2.08 -9.83 -16.58
N SER A 153 -2.91 -10.36 -17.46
CA SER A 153 -3.79 -11.48 -17.13
C SER A 153 -3.02 -12.74 -16.70
N GLU A 154 -1.83 -12.95 -17.25
CA GLU A 154 -0.97 -14.09 -16.93
C GLU A 154 -0.09 -13.85 -15.70
N ASN A 155 0.18 -12.59 -15.37
CA ASN A 155 0.96 -12.18 -14.20
C ASN A 155 0.23 -11.03 -13.49
N PRO A 156 -0.88 -11.32 -12.81
CA PRO A 156 -1.67 -10.31 -12.14
C PRO A 156 -0.91 -9.72 -10.95
N GLY A 157 -1.17 -8.44 -10.69
CA GLY A 157 -0.59 -7.78 -9.53
C GLY A 157 -1.23 -8.25 -8.22
N THR A 158 -0.46 -8.11 -7.14
CA THR A 158 -0.93 -8.37 -5.79
C THR A 158 -2.20 -7.55 -5.51
N ARG A 159 -3.20 -8.18 -4.89
CA ARG A 159 -4.45 -7.56 -4.47
C ARG A 159 -4.20 -6.55 -3.35
N VAL A 160 -4.90 -5.43 -3.40
CA VAL A 160 -4.86 -4.37 -2.38
C VAL A 160 -6.30 -4.06 -1.96
N VAL A 161 -6.60 -4.25 -0.69
CA VAL A 161 -7.90 -3.96 -0.08
C VAL A 161 -7.74 -2.79 0.86
N ILE A 162 -8.53 -1.74 0.66
CA ILE A 162 -8.46 -0.48 1.43
C ILE A 162 -9.82 -0.20 2.07
N HIS A 163 -9.83 -0.02 3.37
CA HIS A 163 -11.03 0.25 4.17
C HIS A 163 -10.77 1.26 5.30
N GLU A 164 -11.86 1.75 5.92
CA GLU A 164 -11.82 2.58 7.14
C GLU A 164 -11.63 1.71 8.38
#